data_2b7ed33cc64f9227520111cba40ebd34
#
_entry.id   2b7ed33cc64f9227520111cba40ebd34
#
_cell.length_a   1.000
_cell.length_b   1.000
_cell.length_c   1.000
_cell.angle_alpha   90.00
_cell.angle_beta   90.00
_cell.angle_gamma   90.00
#
_symmetry.space_group_name_H-M   'P 1'
#
loop_
_entity.id
_entity.type
_entity.pdbx_description
1 polymer ?
#
loop_
_entity_poly.entity_id
_entity_poly.type
_entity_poly.pdbx_seq_one_letter_code
_entity_poly.pdbx_strand_id
1 'polypeptide(L)'
;MQSRFLFRFFQLREEAERLVEFSPCVLFHIRLIIPVGRQYPLGLGGQHRSASVLTADGGLQQLAAEHILRRADDAPGLGIGHFHRHGGGPEGTVLPHPLQQRSDAWPEAPLVVVGEQADRQFQMQFFFHAAPPVLFSHFTTSVLICKRWKMCYNEKNVSGGKNMEKIRLGRTELWVTKTAFGALPIQRISKADAVHLVRRAVDAGINYFDTANAYTDSEEKLGEALEGIRQNVVISTKSAAADKATALRHIEESLRRLRTDYIDLFQFHNPAVLPDPNDPNGAFAAALEMKEKGYIRHIGITNHRPKVAQAAIESGNFETLQFPFCYLATDTDFALVEGCRQADMGYIAMKGLSGGLLNNAAACYAFMAQYDNVVPIWGIQHEWELDQWIELTKNPPALTDELKAVIEHDRKELAGSFCRSCGYCLPCAANIDIPQSARMSALLRRSPYQKYMTEEWYEKMHRIENCLHCDACKSRCPYGLDTPALLQQQLLDYDAFYAEHHNDK
;
A
#
# COMPACT_ATOMS: atom_id res chain seq x y z
N MET A 1 -25.33 -31.35 34.19
CA MET A 1 -24.73 -30.01 34.11
C MET A 1 -23.20 -30.07 33.86
N GLN A 2 -22.46 -30.85 34.62
CA GLN A 2 -20.98 -30.97 34.43
C GLN A 2 -20.57 -31.48 33.04
N SER A 3 -21.30 -32.39 32.41
CA SER A 3 -20.95 -32.94 31.10
C SER A 3 -21.09 -31.92 29.93
N ARG A 4 -22.07 -31.01 29.99
CA ARG A 4 -22.25 -29.95 28.98
C ARG A 4 -21.20 -28.84 29.12
N PHE A 5 -20.71 -28.60 30.33
CA PHE A 5 -19.68 -27.61 30.60
C PHE A 5 -18.31 -28.11 30.11
N LEU A 6 -18.00 -29.37 30.35
CA LEU A 6 -16.80 -30.01 29.82
C LEU A 6 -16.79 -30.06 28.28
N PHE A 7 -17.94 -30.36 27.67
CA PHE A 7 -18.05 -30.40 26.22
C PHE A 7 -17.79 -29.02 25.54
N ARG A 8 -18.33 -27.94 26.10
CA ARG A 8 -18.03 -26.57 25.61
C ARG A 8 -16.57 -26.16 25.85
N PHE A 9 -15.98 -26.63 26.98
CA PHE A 9 -14.56 -26.38 27.24
C PHE A 9 -13.66 -27.09 26.21
N PHE A 10 -13.99 -28.30 25.82
CA PHE A 10 -13.29 -29.01 24.76
C PHE A 10 -13.46 -28.33 23.41
N GLN A 11 -14.63 -27.82 23.07
CA GLN A 11 -14.83 -27.05 21.86
C GLN A 11 -13.98 -25.76 21.83
N LEU A 12 -13.94 -24.99 22.89
CA LEU A 12 -13.10 -23.80 22.99
C LEU A 12 -11.61 -24.14 22.93
N ARG A 13 -11.23 -25.27 23.44
CA ARG A 13 -9.84 -25.77 23.32
C ARG A 13 -9.51 -26.17 21.88
N GLU A 14 -10.40 -26.88 21.20
CA GLU A 14 -10.22 -27.23 19.78
C GLU A 14 -10.20 -25.99 18.87
N GLU A 15 -11.02 -24.98 19.16
CA GLU A 15 -10.97 -23.70 18.44
C GLU A 15 -9.68 -22.93 18.71
N ALA A 16 -9.20 -22.95 19.95
CA ALA A 16 -7.90 -22.35 20.30
C ALA A 16 -6.75 -23.12 19.63
N GLU A 17 -6.81 -24.45 19.56
CA GLU A 17 -5.80 -25.28 18.87
C GLU A 17 -5.83 -25.05 17.36
N ARG A 18 -6.98 -24.83 16.74
CA ARG A 18 -7.10 -24.43 15.30
C ARG A 18 -6.53 -23.03 15.03
N LEU A 19 -6.64 -22.10 15.99
CA LEU A 19 -6.01 -20.77 15.90
C LEU A 19 -4.47 -20.85 16.00
N VAL A 20 -3.95 -21.87 16.69
CA VAL A 20 -2.51 -22.13 16.81
C VAL A 20 -1.93 -22.73 15.53
N GLU A 21 -2.72 -23.49 14.75
CA GLU A 21 -2.28 -24.01 13.45
C GLU A 21 -2.01 -22.89 12.41
N PHE A 22 -2.62 -21.70 12.58
CA PHE A 22 -2.36 -20.55 11.73
C PHE A 22 -1.22 -19.64 12.19
N SER A 23 -0.70 -19.84 13.39
CA SER A 23 0.45 -19.08 13.93
C SER A 23 1.24 -19.89 14.95
N PRO A 24 2.28 -20.61 14.52
CA PRO A 24 3.03 -21.54 15.38
C PRO A 24 3.77 -20.88 16.56
N CYS A 25 3.67 -19.57 16.74
CA CYS A 25 4.35 -18.82 17.79
C CYS A 25 3.46 -18.46 18.99
N VAL A 26 2.19 -18.87 19.02
CA VAL A 26 1.27 -18.56 20.14
C VAL A 26 0.98 -19.83 20.92
N LEU A 27 1.56 -19.95 22.11
CA LEU A 27 1.28 -21.04 23.04
C LEU A 27 0.21 -20.60 24.02
N PHE A 28 -0.99 -21.19 23.93
CA PHE A 28 -2.05 -20.99 24.91
C PHE A 28 -1.90 -22.01 26.04
N HIS A 29 -1.69 -21.52 27.28
CA HIS A 29 -1.77 -22.35 28.45
C HIS A 29 -3.08 -22.03 29.20
N ILE A 30 -4.04 -22.93 29.09
CA ILE A 30 -5.29 -22.83 29.87
C ILE A 30 -5.12 -23.69 31.12
N ARG A 31 -5.05 -23.07 32.28
CA ARG A 31 -4.97 -23.76 33.57
C ARG A 31 -6.31 -23.66 34.29
N LEU A 32 -7.01 -24.77 34.37
CA LEU A 32 -8.24 -24.88 35.13
C LEU A 32 -7.87 -25.11 36.62
N ILE A 33 -8.20 -24.15 37.48
CA ILE A 33 -8.05 -24.32 38.92
C ILE A 33 -9.43 -24.62 39.47
N ILE A 34 -9.68 -25.88 39.80
CA ILE A 34 -10.88 -26.28 40.51
C ILE A 34 -10.54 -26.27 42.00
N PRO A 35 -11.13 -25.42 42.85
CA PRO A 35 -10.92 -25.52 44.30
C PRO A 35 -11.63 -26.76 44.81
N VAL A 36 -10.86 -27.71 45.30
CA VAL A 36 -11.37 -28.87 46.06
C VAL A 36 -11.68 -28.35 47.47
N GLY A 37 -12.95 -28.31 47.79
CA GLY A 37 -13.61 -28.21 49.06
C GLY A 37 -12.95 -27.45 50.21
N ARG A 38 -13.52 -26.28 50.56
CA ARG A 38 -13.75 -25.88 51.94
C ARG A 38 -15.13 -25.23 52.02
N GLN A 39 -15.96 -25.76 52.90
CA GLN A 39 -17.21 -25.13 53.35
C GLN A 39 -16.90 -23.78 54.02
N TYR A 40 -17.48 -22.72 53.54
CA TYR A 40 -17.47 -21.43 54.24
C TYR A 40 -18.87 -21.09 54.72
N PRO A 41 -19.03 -20.57 55.95
CA PRO A 41 -20.30 -20.13 56.48
C PRO A 41 -20.76 -18.83 55.81
N LEU A 42 -22.05 -18.70 55.63
CA LEU A 42 -22.72 -17.52 55.09
C LEU A 42 -22.40 -16.27 55.92
N GLY A 43 -21.72 -15.29 55.34
CA GLY A 43 -21.54 -13.95 55.85
C GLY A 43 -21.68 -12.96 54.71
N LEU A 44 -22.66 -12.09 54.83
CA LEU A 44 -22.95 -10.98 53.90
C LEU A 44 -21.76 -10.02 53.81
N GLY A 45 -21.17 -9.92 52.68
CA GLY A 45 -20.11 -8.94 52.38
C GLY A 45 -19.54 -9.17 50.97
N GLY A 46 -20.20 -8.58 49.99
CA GLY A 46 -19.79 -8.74 48.60
C GLY A 46 -18.46 -8.05 48.30
N GLN A 47 -17.44 -8.81 48.07
CA GLN A 47 -16.26 -8.37 47.32
C GLN A 47 -16.18 -9.19 46.02
N HIS A 48 -16.40 -8.51 44.91
CA HIS A 48 -16.13 -9.07 43.60
C HIS A 48 -14.61 -9.33 43.44
N ARG A 49 -14.24 -10.59 43.31
CA ARG A 49 -12.85 -10.94 42.94
C ARG A 49 -12.81 -11.14 41.44
N SER A 50 -12.11 -10.24 40.77
CA SER A 50 -11.79 -10.32 39.34
C SER A 50 -10.57 -11.24 39.14
N ALA A 51 -10.62 -12.10 38.11
CA ALA A 51 -9.45 -12.83 37.63
C ALA A 51 -8.89 -12.10 36.40
N SER A 52 -7.71 -11.53 36.54
CA SER A 52 -6.99 -10.92 35.40
C SER A 52 -6.24 -11.98 34.63
N VAL A 53 -6.34 -11.90 33.33
CA VAL A 53 -5.88 -12.97 32.46
C VAL A 53 -4.85 -12.58 31.43
N LEU A 54 -4.61 -11.29 31.21
CA LEU A 54 -3.63 -10.88 30.20
C LEU A 54 -2.97 -9.56 30.57
N THR A 55 -1.65 -9.59 30.67
CA THR A 55 -0.82 -8.40 30.54
C THR A 55 -0.12 -8.47 29.22
N ALA A 56 -0.33 -7.47 28.40
CA ALA A 56 0.25 -7.42 27.07
C ALA A 56 0.81 -6.02 26.77
N ASP A 57 2.05 -5.94 26.25
CA ASP A 57 2.74 -4.69 25.85
C ASP A 57 2.37 -4.26 24.43
N GLY A 58 1.87 -3.02 24.26
CA GLY A 58 1.83 -2.26 23.01
C GLY A 58 1.01 -2.80 21.83
N GLY A 59 1.04 -2.13 20.70
CA GLY A 59 0.16 -2.24 19.54
C GLY A 59 -0.15 -3.61 18.89
N LEU A 60 0.70 -4.64 19.04
CA LEU A 60 0.45 -5.99 18.52
C LEU A 60 -0.70 -6.72 19.22
N GLN A 61 -0.99 -6.31 20.42
CA GLN A 61 -1.98 -6.92 21.29
C GLN A 61 -3.36 -6.35 21.05
N GLN A 62 -3.43 -5.10 20.60
CA GLN A 62 -4.66 -4.47 20.17
C GLN A 62 -5.21 -5.17 18.91
N LEU A 63 -4.33 -5.56 17.98
CA LEU A 63 -4.69 -6.32 16.78
C LEU A 63 -5.17 -7.74 17.10
N ALA A 64 -4.52 -8.42 18.05
CA ALA A 64 -4.94 -9.75 18.47
C ALA A 64 -6.28 -9.70 19.21
N ALA A 65 -6.49 -8.69 20.05
CA ALA A 65 -7.76 -8.46 20.75
C ALA A 65 -8.90 -8.10 19.81
N GLU A 66 -8.66 -7.23 18.83
CA GLU A 66 -9.65 -6.89 17.79
C GLU A 66 -10.01 -8.09 16.91
N HIS A 67 -9.05 -8.95 16.60
CA HIS A 67 -9.30 -10.14 15.77
C HIS A 67 -10.10 -11.21 16.53
N ILE A 68 -9.85 -11.37 17.83
CA ILE A 68 -10.63 -12.24 18.71
C ILE A 68 -12.06 -11.71 18.87
N LEU A 69 -12.23 -10.39 19.03
CA LEU A 69 -13.53 -9.76 19.14
C LEU A 69 -14.35 -9.86 17.86
N ARG A 70 -13.75 -9.63 16.68
CA ARG A 70 -14.45 -9.75 15.39
C ARG A 70 -14.93 -11.18 15.10
N ARG A 71 -14.18 -12.20 15.51
CA ARG A 71 -14.61 -13.61 15.35
C ARG A 71 -15.63 -14.05 16.39
N ALA A 72 -15.70 -13.38 17.53
CA ALA A 72 -16.75 -13.62 18.51
C ALA A 72 -18.11 -13.06 18.05
N ASP A 73 -18.12 -11.98 17.24
CA ASP A 73 -19.34 -11.44 16.62
C ASP A 73 -19.92 -12.38 15.54
N ASP A 74 -19.06 -13.17 14.88
CA ASP A 74 -19.47 -14.12 13.83
C ASP A 74 -19.96 -15.48 14.39
N ALA A 75 -19.85 -15.70 15.69
CA ALA A 75 -20.31 -16.93 16.35
C ALA A 75 -21.77 -16.78 16.79
N PRO A 76 -22.70 -17.57 16.25
CA PRO A 76 -24.10 -17.46 16.66
C PRO A 76 -24.27 -17.83 18.13
N GLY A 77 -24.63 -16.83 18.95
CA GLY A 77 -24.91 -16.97 20.39
C GLY A 77 -23.98 -16.23 21.35
N LEU A 78 -22.99 -15.46 20.83
CA LEU A 78 -22.15 -14.61 21.67
C LEU A 78 -22.50 -13.13 21.41
N GLY A 79 -23.29 -12.52 22.28
CA GLY A 79 -23.60 -11.10 22.25
C GLY A 79 -22.43 -10.28 22.85
N ILE A 80 -21.82 -9.42 22.06
CA ILE A 80 -20.82 -8.46 22.55
C ILE A 80 -21.50 -7.11 22.79
N GLY A 81 -21.42 -6.61 24.01
CA GLY A 81 -21.91 -5.27 24.36
C GLY A 81 -21.05 -4.19 23.67
N HIS A 82 -21.70 -3.18 23.13
CA HIS A 82 -21.04 -2.05 22.46
C HIS A 82 -20.05 -1.31 23.37
N PHE A 83 -18.85 -1.11 22.85
CA PHE A 83 -17.85 -0.24 23.48
C PHE A 83 -18.27 1.23 23.31
N HIS A 84 -18.60 1.91 24.41
CA HIS A 84 -18.67 3.37 24.42
C HIS A 84 -17.33 3.97 24.87
N ARG A 85 -16.76 4.79 24.01
CA ARG A 85 -15.61 5.62 24.35
C ARG A 85 -16.11 6.80 25.18
N HIS A 86 -15.84 6.82 26.49
CA HIS A 86 -15.91 8.04 27.26
C HIS A 86 -14.52 8.60 27.51
N GLY A 87 -14.35 9.85 27.14
CA GLY A 87 -13.15 10.60 27.40
C GLY A 87 -13.04 11.00 28.87
N GLY A 88 -11.85 10.79 29.41
CA GLY A 88 -11.23 11.49 30.51
C GLY A 88 -11.97 11.56 31.86
N GLY A 89 -11.59 10.69 32.77
CA GLY A 89 -11.81 10.81 34.21
C GLY A 89 -11.39 9.52 34.94
N PRO A 90 -10.68 9.60 36.04
CA PRO A 90 -10.29 8.42 36.81
C PRO A 90 -11.49 7.95 37.62
N GLU A 91 -12.13 6.90 37.21
CA GLU A 91 -13.20 6.14 37.89
C GLU A 91 -14.43 5.96 36.99
N GLY A 92 -14.36 4.95 36.11
CA GLY A 92 -15.50 4.52 35.31
C GLY A 92 -16.24 3.35 35.97
N THR A 93 -17.17 3.63 36.89
CA THR A 93 -18.17 2.68 37.34
C THR A 93 -19.27 2.61 36.29
N VAL A 94 -19.40 1.49 35.58
CA VAL A 94 -20.56 1.21 34.72
C VAL A 94 -21.69 0.70 35.59
N LEU A 95 -22.74 1.49 35.71
CA LEU A 95 -23.99 1.06 36.32
C LEU A 95 -24.83 0.25 35.32
N PRO A 96 -25.42 -0.88 35.71
CA PRO A 96 -26.28 -1.65 34.83
C PRO A 96 -27.66 -1.01 34.72
N HIS A 97 -28.20 -0.90 33.50
CA HIS A 97 -29.61 -0.59 33.25
C HIS A 97 -30.49 -1.77 33.65
N PRO A 98 -31.66 -1.52 34.24
CA PRO A 98 -32.55 -2.58 34.72
C PRO A 98 -33.24 -3.28 33.54
N LEU A 99 -33.06 -4.60 33.45
CA LEU A 99 -33.82 -5.48 32.56
C LEU A 99 -35.20 -5.75 33.13
N GLN A 100 -36.25 -5.44 32.37
CA GLN A 100 -37.62 -5.86 32.64
C GLN A 100 -37.78 -7.37 32.51
N GLN A 101 -38.41 -7.99 33.48
CA GLN A 101 -38.76 -9.40 33.53
C GLN A 101 -39.67 -9.81 32.38
N ARG A 102 -39.30 -10.84 31.66
CA ARG A 102 -40.22 -11.79 30.98
C ARG A 102 -39.72 -13.21 31.22
N SER A 103 -40.65 -14.05 31.60
CA SER A 103 -40.52 -15.45 31.97
C SER A 103 -40.23 -16.37 30.77
N ASP A 104 -39.58 -17.51 31.07
CA ASP A 104 -39.58 -18.77 30.34
C ASP A 104 -38.74 -18.87 29.06
N ALA A 105 -37.43 -18.70 29.20
CA ALA A 105 -36.37 -19.44 28.52
C ALA A 105 -35.03 -18.92 29.02
N TRP A 106 -34.11 -19.78 29.42
CA TRP A 106 -32.79 -19.38 29.91
C TRP A 106 -32.00 -18.66 28.83
N PRO A 107 -31.76 -17.33 28.96
CA PRO A 107 -30.85 -16.66 28.04
C PRO A 107 -29.42 -17.02 28.44
N GLU A 108 -28.59 -17.30 27.44
CA GLU A 108 -27.14 -17.43 27.59
C GLU A 108 -26.58 -16.14 28.17
N ALA A 109 -25.80 -16.25 29.26
CA ALA A 109 -25.21 -15.08 29.91
C ALA A 109 -24.17 -14.42 28.99
N PRO A 110 -24.23 -13.12 28.76
CA PRO A 110 -23.28 -12.44 27.90
C PRO A 110 -21.87 -12.42 28.54
N LEU A 111 -20.86 -12.68 27.73
CA LEU A 111 -19.46 -12.49 28.07
C LEU A 111 -19.16 -10.99 27.99
N VAL A 112 -18.82 -10.35 29.10
CA VAL A 112 -18.39 -8.95 29.11
C VAL A 112 -16.88 -8.91 29.18
N VAL A 113 -16.25 -8.27 28.20
CA VAL A 113 -14.80 -8.03 28.16
C VAL A 113 -14.57 -6.56 28.49
N VAL A 114 -13.83 -6.29 29.54
CA VAL A 114 -13.43 -4.94 29.95
C VAL A 114 -11.92 -4.83 29.83
N GLY A 115 -11.45 -3.84 29.05
CA GLY A 115 -10.05 -3.53 28.92
C GLY A 115 -9.69 -2.28 29.71
N GLU A 116 -8.67 -2.35 30.54
CA GLU A 116 -8.15 -1.23 31.32
C GLU A 116 -6.67 -1.00 30.94
N GLN A 117 -6.29 0.25 30.75
CA GLN A 117 -4.94 0.63 30.40
C GLN A 117 -4.28 1.32 31.62
N ALA A 118 -3.33 0.65 32.21
CA ALA A 118 -2.50 1.20 33.29
C ALA A 118 -1.01 1.06 32.88
N ASP A 119 -0.26 2.15 32.98
CA ASP A 119 1.21 2.22 32.82
C ASP A 119 1.80 1.48 31.62
N ARG A 120 1.26 1.72 30.41
CA ARG A 120 1.70 1.09 29.14
C ARG A 120 1.46 -0.42 29.04
N GLN A 121 0.63 -0.97 29.91
CA GLN A 121 0.19 -2.36 29.85
C GLN A 121 -1.33 -2.41 29.64
N PHE A 122 -1.79 -3.34 28.81
CA PHE A 122 -3.21 -3.56 28.57
C PHE A 122 -3.67 -4.77 29.39
N GLN A 123 -4.64 -4.58 30.25
CA GLN A 123 -5.27 -5.66 31.03
C GLN A 123 -6.69 -5.91 30.52
N MET A 124 -6.97 -7.17 30.12
CA MET A 124 -8.33 -7.59 29.82
C MET A 124 -8.90 -8.40 30.97
N GLN A 125 -10.09 -8.04 31.41
CA GLN A 125 -10.83 -8.75 32.45
C GLN A 125 -12.08 -9.38 31.87
N PHE A 126 -12.27 -10.66 32.13
CA PHE A 126 -13.45 -11.40 31.72
C PHE A 126 -14.39 -11.62 32.90
N PHE A 127 -15.63 -11.13 32.78
CA PHE A 127 -16.66 -11.32 33.80
C PHE A 127 -17.71 -12.31 33.30
N PHE A 128 -17.94 -13.35 34.09
CA PHE A 128 -19.00 -14.29 33.83
C PHE A 128 -20.12 -14.08 34.86
N HIS A 129 -21.30 -13.70 34.41
CA HIS A 129 -22.50 -13.66 35.25
C HIS A 129 -23.19 -15.01 35.18
N ALA A 130 -23.17 -15.75 36.30
CA ALA A 130 -23.97 -16.96 36.47
C ALA A 130 -25.17 -16.66 37.41
N ALA A 131 -26.33 -17.18 37.06
CA ALA A 131 -27.50 -17.18 37.92
C ALA A 131 -27.33 -18.20 39.08
N PRO A 132 -28.18 -18.18 40.07
CA PRO A 132 -27.90 -18.13 41.51
C PRO A 132 -27.21 -19.36 42.16
N PRO A 133 -26.91 -19.38 43.46
CA PRO A 133 -25.60 -19.54 44.05
C PRO A 133 -25.21 -20.99 44.33
N VAL A 134 -24.62 -21.71 43.38
CA VAL A 134 -24.09 -23.02 43.75
C VAL A 134 -22.68 -23.36 43.20
N LEU A 135 -22.06 -22.64 42.32
CA LEU A 135 -20.67 -23.00 41.94
C LEU A 135 -19.97 -21.81 41.27
N PHE A 136 -19.06 -21.15 41.98
CA PHE A 136 -18.07 -20.27 41.40
C PHE A 136 -16.89 -21.12 40.91
N SER A 137 -16.68 -21.23 39.60
CA SER A 137 -15.43 -21.70 39.03
C SER A 137 -14.65 -20.47 38.53
N HIS A 138 -13.44 -20.29 39.03
CA HIS A 138 -12.51 -19.25 38.57
C HIS A 138 -11.70 -19.82 37.41
N PHE A 139 -11.75 -19.15 36.28
CA PHE A 139 -10.85 -19.45 35.15
C PHE A 139 -9.73 -18.41 35.14
N THR A 140 -8.50 -18.87 35.17
CA THR A 140 -7.33 -18.02 34.95
C THR A 140 -6.71 -18.45 33.64
N THR A 141 -6.78 -17.62 32.63
CA THR A 141 -6.10 -17.84 31.35
C THR A 141 -4.86 -16.96 31.33
N SER A 142 -3.70 -17.55 31.41
CA SER A 142 -2.42 -16.83 31.27
C SER A 142 -1.93 -17.04 29.83
N VAL A 143 -1.81 -15.97 29.09
CA VAL A 143 -1.16 -15.99 27.77
C VAL A 143 0.28 -15.54 27.96
N LEU A 144 1.19 -16.48 27.82
CA LEU A 144 2.62 -16.19 27.78
C LEU A 144 3.00 -15.81 26.37
N ILE A 145 3.20 -14.49 26.14
CA ILE A 145 3.76 -14.01 24.87
C ILE A 145 5.28 -14.15 24.95
N CYS A 146 5.80 -15.00 24.10
CA CYS A 146 7.23 -15.26 24.06
C CYS A 146 7.98 -14.00 23.63
N LYS A 147 8.86 -13.44 24.48
CA LYS A 147 9.76 -12.31 24.19
C LYS A 147 10.77 -12.58 23.04
N ARG A 148 10.66 -13.73 22.36
CA ARG A 148 11.59 -14.19 21.35
C ARG A 148 11.13 -13.97 19.90
N TRP A 149 10.39 -12.89 19.64
CA TRP A 149 10.01 -12.52 18.29
C TRP A 149 11.20 -12.28 17.34
N LYS A 150 12.35 -11.90 17.88
CA LYS A 150 13.58 -11.73 17.10
C LYS A 150 14.20 -13.03 16.57
N MET A 151 13.71 -14.21 16.98
CA MET A 151 14.34 -15.50 16.62
C MET A 151 13.44 -16.49 15.85
N CYS A 152 12.18 -16.18 15.63
CA CYS A 152 11.31 -17.02 14.79
C CYS A 152 11.27 -16.57 13.30
N TYR A 153 11.94 -15.47 12.96
CA TYR A 153 12.18 -15.06 11.57
C TYR A 153 13.51 -15.62 11.06
N ASN A 154 13.80 -16.89 11.35
CA ASN A 154 14.97 -17.57 10.85
C ASN A 154 14.58 -18.59 9.78
N GLU A 155 14.91 -18.28 8.57
CA GLU A 155 15.35 -19.06 7.40
C GLU A 155 14.85 -20.51 7.16
N LYS A 156 13.83 -21.05 7.82
CA LYS A 156 13.44 -22.44 7.59
C LYS A 156 11.95 -22.66 7.41
N ASN A 157 11.26 -21.91 6.58
CA ASN A 157 10.01 -22.38 5.96
C ASN A 157 9.60 -21.48 4.77
N VAL A 158 10.51 -21.23 3.82
CA VAL A 158 10.11 -20.96 2.45
C VAL A 158 10.29 -22.28 1.69
N SER A 159 9.40 -23.21 1.99
CA SER A 159 9.28 -24.42 1.20
C SER A 159 8.60 -24.09 -0.12
N GLY A 160 9.37 -24.07 -1.21
CA GLY A 160 8.82 -24.33 -2.54
C GLY A 160 8.25 -23.16 -3.35
N GLY A 161 8.36 -21.91 -2.92
CA GLY A 161 8.03 -20.77 -3.79
C GLY A 161 9.11 -20.59 -4.87
N LYS A 162 8.74 -20.58 -6.15
CA LYS A 162 9.66 -20.17 -7.22
C LYS A 162 10.21 -18.79 -6.85
N ASN A 163 11.55 -18.67 -6.78
CA ASN A 163 12.20 -17.36 -6.62
C ASN A 163 11.72 -16.45 -7.76
N MET A 164 11.38 -15.20 -7.44
CA MET A 164 11.04 -14.23 -8.48
C MET A 164 12.21 -14.08 -9.46
N GLU A 165 11.89 -14.08 -10.75
CA GLU A 165 12.86 -13.83 -11.79
C GLU A 165 13.50 -12.46 -11.62
N LYS A 166 14.82 -12.39 -11.72
CA LYS A 166 15.58 -11.14 -11.71
C LYS A 166 16.20 -10.91 -13.08
N ILE A 167 16.21 -9.66 -13.48
CA ILE A 167 16.87 -9.21 -14.70
C ILE A 167 17.94 -8.17 -14.37
N ARG A 168 18.93 -8.07 -15.23
CA ARG A 168 19.99 -7.06 -15.14
C ARG A 168 19.46 -5.72 -15.62
N LEU A 169 19.59 -4.69 -14.82
CA LEU A 169 19.17 -3.34 -15.15
C LEU A 169 20.24 -2.60 -15.98
N GLY A 170 20.43 -3.02 -17.23
CA GLY A 170 21.46 -2.49 -18.12
C GLY A 170 22.86 -2.54 -17.49
N ARG A 171 23.75 -1.64 -17.91
CA ARG A 171 25.14 -1.53 -17.43
C ARG A 171 25.32 -1.14 -15.97
N THR A 172 24.22 -0.97 -15.20
CA THR A 172 24.31 -0.77 -13.74
C THR A 172 24.76 -2.03 -13.00
N GLU A 173 24.68 -3.21 -13.62
CA GLU A 173 24.88 -4.52 -13.00
C GLU A 173 23.96 -4.79 -11.79
N LEU A 174 22.93 -3.98 -11.56
CA LEU A 174 21.91 -4.24 -10.56
C LEU A 174 20.96 -5.35 -11.08
N TRP A 175 20.82 -6.41 -10.27
CA TRP A 175 19.88 -7.49 -10.53
C TRP A 175 18.59 -7.25 -9.77
N VAL A 176 17.55 -6.88 -10.48
CA VAL A 176 16.25 -6.49 -9.91
C VAL A 176 15.15 -7.44 -10.35
N THR A 177 14.15 -7.62 -9.51
CA THR A 177 12.96 -8.40 -9.86
C THR A 177 12.24 -7.78 -11.05
N LYS A 178 11.71 -8.62 -11.94
CA LYS A 178 10.93 -8.18 -13.13
C LYS A 178 9.61 -7.50 -12.74
N THR A 179 9.33 -7.42 -11.47
CA THR A 179 8.27 -6.61 -10.85
C THR A 179 8.91 -5.73 -9.80
N ALA A 180 8.76 -4.42 -9.94
CA ALA A 180 9.26 -3.47 -8.98
C ALA A 180 8.11 -2.71 -8.30
N PHE A 181 8.36 -2.25 -7.08
CA PHE A 181 7.39 -1.51 -6.26
C PHE A 181 7.47 -0.01 -6.53
N GLY A 182 6.45 0.56 -7.17
CA GLY A 182 6.31 2.00 -7.36
C GLY A 182 5.70 2.65 -6.12
N ALA A 183 6.51 3.37 -5.35
CA ALA A 183 6.14 3.90 -4.05
C ALA A 183 5.40 5.25 -4.08
N LEU A 184 5.06 5.81 -5.26
CA LEU A 184 4.23 7.02 -5.33
C LEU A 184 2.89 6.88 -4.59
N PRO A 185 2.13 5.77 -4.70
CA PRO A 185 0.82 5.68 -4.05
C PRO A 185 0.86 5.56 -2.53
N ILE A 186 1.95 5.06 -1.93
CA ILE A 186 2.01 4.90 -0.46
C ILE A 186 1.93 6.23 0.31
N GLN A 187 2.18 7.38 -0.35
CA GLN A 187 1.94 8.69 0.27
C GLN A 187 0.47 8.94 0.66
N ARG A 188 -0.48 8.14 0.12
CA ARG A 188 -1.92 8.31 0.35
C ARG A 188 -2.46 7.44 1.48
N ILE A 189 -1.68 6.52 2.00
CA ILE A 189 -2.06 5.60 3.08
C ILE A 189 -1.31 5.94 4.36
N SER A 190 -1.72 5.35 5.48
CA SER A 190 -1.03 5.56 6.75
C SER A 190 0.41 5.06 6.70
N LYS A 191 1.26 5.57 7.58
CA LYS A 191 2.65 5.11 7.70
C LYS A 191 2.69 3.62 8.07
N ALA A 192 1.83 3.19 8.99
CA ALA A 192 1.78 1.79 9.42
C ALA A 192 1.42 0.85 8.27
N ASP A 193 0.39 1.18 7.48
CA ASP A 193 -0.01 0.40 6.31
C ASP A 193 1.09 0.38 5.25
N ALA A 194 1.75 1.51 5.00
CA ALA A 194 2.84 1.60 4.04
C ALA A 194 4.03 0.71 4.45
N VAL A 195 4.44 0.76 5.73
CA VAL A 195 5.51 -0.07 6.29
C VAL A 195 5.16 -1.54 6.16
N HIS A 196 3.93 -1.92 6.53
CA HIS A 196 3.45 -3.29 6.39
C HIS A 196 3.50 -3.77 4.93
N LEU A 197 2.97 -2.97 4.02
CA LEU A 197 2.89 -3.28 2.60
C LEU A 197 4.28 -3.47 1.95
N VAL A 198 5.22 -2.57 2.26
CA VAL A 198 6.60 -2.64 1.77
C VAL A 198 7.31 -3.87 2.34
N ARG A 199 7.15 -4.18 3.63
CA ARG A 199 7.71 -5.39 4.24
C ARG A 199 7.19 -6.65 3.57
N ARG A 200 5.88 -6.74 3.34
CA ARG A 200 5.28 -7.87 2.60
C ARG A 200 5.84 -8.01 1.19
N ALA A 201 6.09 -6.89 0.50
CA ALA A 201 6.69 -6.92 -0.83
C ALA A 201 8.11 -7.51 -0.81
N VAL A 202 8.94 -7.10 0.17
CA VAL A 202 10.28 -7.68 0.38
C VAL A 202 10.20 -9.17 0.72
N ASP A 203 9.33 -9.56 1.63
CA ASP A 203 9.13 -10.96 2.03
C ASP A 203 8.67 -11.85 0.88
N ALA A 204 7.90 -11.28 -0.06
CA ALA A 204 7.50 -11.96 -1.28
C ALA A 204 8.62 -12.09 -2.33
N GLY A 205 9.75 -11.39 -2.14
CA GLY A 205 10.93 -11.43 -2.99
C GLY A 205 11.13 -10.24 -3.91
N ILE A 206 10.24 -9.21 -3.88
CA ILE A 206 10.44 -7.96 -4.60
C ILE A 206 11.64 -7.24 -3.99
N ASN A 207 12.63 -6.92 -4.82
CA ASN A 207 13.87 -6.28 -4.37
C ASN A 207 14.13 -4.90 -4.98
N TYR A 208 13.20 -4.33 -5.76
CA TYR A 208 13.37 -3.00 -6.33
C TYR A 208 12.21 -2.07 -5.95
N PHE A 209 12.54 -0.90 -5.38
CA PHE A 209 11.62 0.10 -4.87
C PHE A 209 11.94 1.46 -5.47
N ASP A 210 10.95 2.08 -6.13
CA ASP A 210 11.08 3.36 -6.81
C ASP A 210 10.28 4.45 -6.11
N THR A 211 10.96 5.51 -5.68
CA THR A 211 10.39 6.69 -5.04
C THR A 211 10.89 7.99 -5.65
N ALA A 212 10.68 9.14 -5.03
CA ALA A 212 11.24 10.43 -5.39
C ALA A 212 11.24 11.40 -4.21
N ASN A 213 12.19 12.32 -4.16
CA ASN A 213 12.25 13.41 -3.16
C ASN A 213 10.95 14.23 -3.12
N ALA A 214 10.29 14.42 -4.27
CA ALA A 214 9.03 15.15 -4.39
C ALA A 214 7.77 14.37 -3.96
N TYR A 215 7.89 13.09 -3.57
CA TYR A 215 6.73 12.27 -3.18
C TYR A 215 6.46 12.38 -1.68
N THR A 216 6.10 13.56 -1.22
CA THR A 216 5.76 13.90 0.17
C THR A 216 6.53 13.09 1.22
N ASP A 217 5.91 12.08 1.83
CA ASP A 217 6.45 11.22 2.89
C ASP A 217 6.83 9.79 2.43
N SER A 218 6.81 9.54 1.09
CA SER A 218 7.09 8.21 0.54
C SER A 218 8.51 7.72 0.90
N GLU A 219 9.53 8.60 0.83
CA GLU A 219 10.90 8.24 1.22
C GLU A 219 11.01 7.90 2.71
N GLU A 220 10.30 8.62 3.59
CA GLU A 220 10.29 8.34 5.04
C GLU A 220 9.64 6.99 5.35
N LYS A 221 8.52 6.68 4.68
CA LYS A 221 7.82 5.40 4.81
C LYS A 221 8.69 4.23 4.33
N LEU A 222 9.37 4.38 3.20
CA LEU A 222 10.33 3.39 2.71
C LEU A 222 11.50 3.22 3.68
N GLY A 223 12.10 4.32 4.16
CA GLY A 223 13.21 4.28 5.11
C GLY A 223 12.86 3.51 6.37
N GLU A 224 11.67 3.73 6.93
CA GLU A 224 11.20 2.99 8.11
C GLU A 224 10.93 1.52 7.79
N ALA A 225 10.28 1.25 6.66
CA ALA A 225 9.99 -0.11 6.25
C ALA A 225 11.25 -0.95 6.01
N LEU A 226 12.30 -0.36 5.48
CA LEU A 226 13.52 -1.04 5.07
C LEU A 226 14.63 -1.03 6.13
N GLU A 227 14.37 -0.45 7.30
CA GLU A 227 15.33 -0.46 8.42
C GLU A 227 15.71 -1.88 8.81
N GLY A 228 17.03 -2.14 8.87
CA GLY A 228 17.62 -3.45 9.17
C GLY A 228 17.67 -4.45 7.99
N ILE A 229 17.08 -4.10 6.84
CA ILE A 229 17.08 -4.96 5.63
C ILE A 229 17.46 -4.17 4.35
N ARG A 230 17.91 -2.93 4.49
CA ARG A 230 18.25 -2.03 3.37
C ARG A 230 19.17 -2.66 2.34
N GLN A 231 20.15 -3.44 2.77
CA GLN A 231 21.14 -4.09 1.91
C GLN A 231 20.56 -5.19 1.01
N ASN A 232 19.34 -5.63 1.25
CA ASN A 232 18.68 -6.70 0.50
C ASN A 232 17.90 -6.18 -0.71
N VAL A 233 17.80 -4.85 -0.84
CA VAL A 233 16.95 -4.19 -1.85
C VAL A 233 17.71 -3.13 -2.62
N VAL A 234 17.23 -2.83 -3.81
CA VAL A 234 17.64 -1.71 -4.66
C VAL A 234 16.62 -0.58 -4.50
N ILE A 235 17.09 0.63 -4.20
CA ILE A 235 16.24 1.81 -4.10
C ILE A 235 16.63 2.80 -5.21
N SER A 236 15.63 3.24 -5.99
CA SER A 236 15.75 4.42 -6.81
C SER A 236 14.99 5.61 -6.21
N THR A 237 15.61 6.77 -6.19
CA THR A 237 14.93 8.04 -5.90
C THR A 237 15.31 9.10 -6.92
N LYS A 238 14.61 10.25 -6.90
CA LYS A 238 14.68 11.24 -7.97
C LYS A 238 14.70 12.65 -7.41
N SER A 239 15.40 13.56 -8.13
CA SER A 239 15.34 14.99 -7.86
C SER A 239 15.02 15.78 -9.13
N ALA A 240 14.14 16.78 -9.00
CA ALA A 240 13.81 17.72 -10.07
C ALA A 240 14.70 18.99 -10.03
N ALA A 241 15.75 19.00 -9.23
CA ALA A 241 16.69 20.13 -9.16
C ALA A 241 17.39 20.34 -10.50
N ALA A 242 17.57 21.62 -10.87
CA ALA A 242 18.31 22.01 -12.06
C ALA A 242 19.73 22.47 -11.74
N ASP A 243 19.96 23.00 -10.54
CA ASP A 243 21.25 23.49 -10.06
C ASP A 243 21.90 22.56 -9.04
N LYS A 244 23.23 22.70 -8.89
CA LYS A 244 24.05 21.87 -8.03
C LYS A 244 23.66 21.95 -6.55
N ALA A 245 23.45 23.17 -6.03
CA ALA A 245 23.18 23.36 -4.61
C ALA A 245 21.84 22.72 -4.18
N THR A 246 20.82 22.91 -5.00
CA THR A 246 19.51 22.28 -4.77
C THR A 246 19.57 20.76 -4.93
N ALA A 247 20.32 20.25 -5.91
CA ALA A 247 20.48 18.81 -6.09
C ALA A 247 21.19 18.15 -4.91
N LEU A 248 22.29 18.75 -4.39
CA LEU A 248 22.98 18.25 -3.20
C LEU A 248 22.03 18.17 -2.00
N ARG A 249 21.28 19.25 -1.73
CA ARG A 249 20.31 19.27 -0.63
C ARG A 249 19.25 18.17 -0.78
N HIS A 250 18.69 17.97 -1.98
CA HIS A 250 17.69 16.92 -2.22
C HIS A 250 18.27 15.51 -2.03
N ILE A 251 19.52 15.28 -2.43
CA ILE A 251 20.19 13.99 -2.22
C ILE A 251 20.41 13.72 -0.73
N GLU A 252 20.90 14.72 0.02
CA GLU A 252 21.09 14.62 1.48
C GLU A 252 19.75 14.39 2.21
N GLU A 253 18.70 15.10 1.82
CA GLU A 253 17.35 14.89 2.34
C GLU A 253 16.84 13.47 2.06
N SER A 254 17.03 12.96 0.84
CA SER A 254 16.63 11.62 0.44
C SER A 254 17.37 10.55 1.24
N LEU A 255 18.69 10.67 1.44
CA LEU A 255 19.47 9.78 2.29
C LEU A 255 18.93 9.74 3.73
N ARG A 256 18.67 10.93 4.30
CA ARG A 256 18.12 11.05 5.65
C ARG A 256 16.72 10.43 5.77
N ARG A 257 15.81 10.72 4.82
CA ARG A 257 14.44 10.19 4.84
C ARG A 257 14.42 8.68 4.62
N LEU A 258 15.23 8.18 3.71
CA LEU A 258 15.40 6.76 3.43
C LEU A 258 16.18 5.99 4.51
N ARG A 259 16.73 6.70 5.53
CA ARG A 259 17.54 6.13 6.64
C ARG A 259 18.67 5.24 6.12
N THR A 260 19.39 5.73 5.12
CA THR A 260 20.47 4.99 4.45
C THR A 260 21.65 5.91 4.15
N ASP A 261 22.82 5.33 4.03
CA ASP A 261 24.07 6.00 3.68
C ASP A 261 24.37 5.96 2.17
N TYR A 262 23.54 5.27 1.37
CA TYR A 262 23.68 5.23 -0.07
C TYR A 262 22.36 5.07 -0.81
N ILE A 263 22.30 5.59 -2.04
CA ILE A 263 21.21 5.42 -3.01
C ILE A 263 21.75 4.53 -4.13
N ASP A 264 21.05 3.43 -4.45
CA ASP A 264 21.49 2.55 -5.54
C ASP A 264 21.36 3.23 -6.90
N LEU A 265 20.23 3.92 -7.15
CA LEU A 265 19.97 4.62 -8.39
C LEU A 265 19.37 6.00 -8.12
N PHE A 266 20.14 7.06 -8.41
CA PHE A 266 19.63 8.43 -8.42
C PHE A 266 19.21 8.82 -9.82
N GLN A 267 18.01 9.44 -9.96
CA GLN A 267 17.48 9.81 -11.27
C GLN A 267 17.16 11.31 -11.33
N PHE A 268 17.51 11.97 -12.44
CA PHE A 268 17.00 13.30 -12.73
C PHE A 268 15.51 13.19 -13.05
N HIS A 269 14.71 13.92 -12.27
CA HIS A 269 13.26 13.79 -12.30
C HIS A 269 12.66 14.67 -13.39
N ASN A 270 12.62 14.15 -14.62
CA ASN A 270 11.86 14.72 -15.71
C ASN A 270 12.32 16.11 -16.17
N PRO A 271 13.61 16.32 -16.35
CA PRO A 271 14.14 17.59 -16.84
C PRO A 271 13.56 17.94 -18.24
N ALA A 272 13.34 19.24 -18.47
CA ALA A 272 12.88 19.73 -19.79
C ALA A 272 14.00 19.68 -20.84
N VAL A 273 15.23 19.85 -20.37
CA VAL A 273 16.48 19.77 -21.15
C VAL A 273 17.42 18.83 -20.40
N LEU A 274 18.23 18.06 -21.12
CA LEU A 274 19.21 17.17 -20.49
C LEU A 274 20.13 17.95 -19.57
N PRO A 275 20.37 17.50 -18.32
CA PRO A 275 21.42 18.04 -17.47
C PRO A 275 22.79 17.89 -18.16
N ASP A 276 23.53 18.97 -18.25
CA ASP A 276 24.87 18.99 -18.86
C ASP A 276 25.89 18.45 -17.83
N PRO A 277 26.62 17.36 -18.13
CA PRO A 277 27.68 16.84 -17.25
C PRO A 277 28.88 17.79 -17.10
N ASN A 278 29.04 18.74 -18.01
CA ASN A 278 30.15 19.71 -18.00
C ASN A 278 29.82 21.03 -17.29
N ASP A 279 28.56 21.25 -16.91
CA ASP A 279 28.18 22.43 -16.13
C ASP A 279 28.56 22.24 -14.65
N PRO A 280 29.58 22.95 -14.13
CA PRO A 280 30.02 22.81 -12.74
C PRO A 280 28.96 23.25 -11.72
N ASN A 281 27.98 24.05 -12.13
CA ASN A 281 26.89 24.54 -11.31
C ASN A 281 25.56 23.79 -11.53
N GLY A 282 25.53 22.88 -12.47
CA GLY A 282 24.36 22.09 -12.83
C GLY A 282 24.10 20.93 -11.85
N ALA A 283 22.89 20.41 -11.89
CA ALA A 283 22.50 19.26 -11.06
C ALA A 283 23.34 18.00 -11.35
N PHE A 284 23.87 17.84 -12.59
CA PHE A 284 24.70 16.70 -12.94
C PHE A 284 26.03 16.70 -12.17
N ALA A 285 26.64 17.87 -11.96
CA ALA A 285 27.85 17.99 -11.14
C ALA A 285 27.63 17.56 -9.69
N ALA A 286 26.43 17.82 -9.13
CA ALA A 286 26.05 17.29 -7.82
C ALA A 286 25.99 15.76 -7.79
N ALA A 287 25.34 15.16 -8.80
CA ALA A 287 25.21 13.71 -8.89
C ALA A 287 26.58 13.01 -9.03
N LEU A 288 27.50 13.58 -9.82
CA LEU A 288 28.88 13.08 -9.95
C LEU A 288 29.65 13.19 -8.65
N GLU A 289 29.57 14.33 -7.95
CA GLU A 289 30.21 14.54 -6.65
C GLU A 289 29.71 13.52 -5.62
N MET A 290 28.41 13.30 -5.56
CA MET A 290 27.81 12.36 -4.61
C MET A 290 28.10 10.89 -4.99
N LYS A 291 28.26 10.59 -6.29
CA LYS A 291 28.72 9.29 -6.76
C LYS A 291 30.18 9.04 -6.37
N GLU A 292 31.07 10.02 -6.56
CA GLU A 292 32.48 9.93 -6.14
C GLU A 292 32.63 9.70 -4.63
N LYS A 293 31.77 10.35 -3.83
CA LYS A 293 31.71 10.16 -2.37
C LYS A 293 31.06 8.84 -1.94
N GLY A 294 30.50 8.06 -2.85
CA GLY A 294 29.85 6.79 -2.59
C GLY A 294 28.39 6.88 -2.09
N TYR A 295 27.80 8.08 -2.04
CA TYR A 295 26.41 8.28 -1.64
C TYR A 295 25.41 7.91 -2.76
N ILE A 296 25.84 7.90 -4.02
CA ILE A 296 25.07 7.44 -5.18
C ILE A 296 25.91 6.37 -5.89
N ARG A 297 25.28 5.25 -6.27
CA ARG A 297 25.94 4.19 -7.03
C ARG A 297 25.80 4.38 -8.53
N HIS A 298 24.57 4.66 -8.99
CA HIS A 298 24.23 4.79 -10.40
C HIS A 298 23.42 6.06 -10.67
N ILE A 299 23.57 6.61 -11.88
CA ILE A 299 22.88 7.82 -12.32
C ILE A 299 21.98 7.49 -13.50
N GLY A 300 20.69 7.80 -13.34
CA GLY A 300 19.66 7.63 -14.37
C GLY A 300 18.90 8.91 -14.65
N ILE A 301 17.92 8.79 -15.53
CA ILE A 301 17.00 9.86 -15.89
C ILE A 301 15.59 9.35 -16.04
N THR A 302 14.60 10.13 -15.58
CA THR A 302 13.21 9.89 -15.92
C THR A 302 12.71 10.97 -16.87
N ASN A 303 11.89 10.60 -17.84
CA ASN A 303 11.28 11.59 -18.71
C ASN A 303 9.92 11.13 -19.24
N HIS A 304 9.16 12.08 -19.79
CA HIS A 304 7.90 11.83 -20.49
C HIS A 304 7.96 12.39 -21.93
N ARG A 305 9.05 13.07 -22.28
CA ARG A 305 9.26 13.64 -23.61
C ARG A 305 10.12 12.71 -24.43
N PRO A 306 9.59 12.11 -25.50
CA PRO A 306 10.35 11.15 -26.31
C PRO A 306 11.68 11.72 -26.85
N LYS A 307 11.69 12.99 -27.27
CA LYS A 307 12.91 13.65 -27.75
C LYS A 307 14.00 13.78 -26.70
N VAL A 308 13.63 14.08 -25.44
CA VAL A 308 14.62 14.16 -24.34
C VAL A 308 15.09 12.77 -23.93
N ALA A 309 14.20 11.78 -23.95
CA ALA A 309 14.54 10.39 -23.67
C ALA A 309 15.52 9.84 -24.75
N GLN A 310 15.24 10.11 -26.01
CA GLN A 310 16.13 9.73 -27.12
C GLN A 310 17.52 10.37 -26.98
N ALA A 311 17.56 11.68 -26.72
CA ALA A 311 18.82 12.39 -26.49
C ALA A 311 19.57 11.87 -25.25
N ALA A 312 18.87 11.41 -24.21
CA ALA A 312 19.49 10.78 -23.04
C ALA A 312 20.19 9.46 -23.40
N ILE A 313 19.57 8.63 -24.24
CA ILE A 313 20.17 7.38 -24.74
C ILE A 313 21.43 7.72 -25.54
N GLU A 314 21.32 8.64 -26.50
CA GLU A 314 22.39 9.03 -27.41
C GLU A 314 23.59 9.67 -26.68
N SER A 315 23.34 10.38 -25.58
CA SER A 315 24.39 11.04 -24.80
C SER A 315 25.36 10.07 -24.12
N GLY A 316 24.92 8.84 -23.82
CA GLY A 316 25.72 7.88 -23.06
C GLY A 316 25.95 8.22 -21.58
N ASN A 317 25.42 9.35 -21.08
CA ASN A 317 25.69 9.86 -19.73
C ASN A 317 24.85 9.19 -18.63
N PHE A 318 23.77 8.48 -18.98
CA PHE A 318 22.83 7.89 -18.04
C PHE A 318 22.86 6.36 -18.12
N GLU A 319 22.82 5.72 -16.97
CA GLU A 319 22.86 4.25 -16.85
C GLU A 319 21.46 3.63 -16.94
N THR A 320 20.40 4.43 -16.67
CA THR A 320 18.99 4.01 -16.81
C THR A 320 18.12 5.10 -17.41
N LEU A 321 17.08 4.69 -18.13
CA LEU A 321 15.95 5.53 -18.55
C LEU A 321 14.67 5.02 -17.92
N GLN A 322 13.95 5.88 -17.18
CA GLN A 322 12.59 5.61 -16.74
C GLN A 322 11.61 6.40 -17.61
N PHE A 323 10.75 5.67 -18.34
CA PHE A 323 9.82 6.25 -19.30
C PHE A 323 8.45 5.55 -19.24
N PRO A 324 7.31 6.24 -19.58
CA PRO A 324 6.02 5.60 -19.66
C PRO A 324 6.01 4.49 -20.71
N PHE A 325 5.61 3.28 -20.30
CA PHE A 325 5.49 2.15 -21.23
C PHE A 325 4.36 1.22 -20.79
N CYS A 326 3.48 0.88 -21.70
CA CYS A 326 2.38 -0.06 -21.56
C CYS A 326 1.92 -0.50 -22.95
N TYR A 327 0.93 -1.34 -23.06
CA TYR A 327 0.45 -1.80 -24.37
C TYR A 327 -0.25 -0.71 -25.23
N LEU A 328 -0.38 0.53 -24.73
CA LEU A 328 -0.76 1.70 -25.53
C LEU A 328 0.48 2.45 -26.07
N ALA A 329 1.65 1.84 -26.01
CA ALA A 329 2.90 2.41 -26.53
C ALA A 329 2.81 2.62 -28.04
N THR A 330 3.47 3.70 -28.50
CA THR A 330 3.64 4.04 -29.91
C THR A 330 4.97 3.52 -30.46
N ASP A 331 5.15 3.57 -31.77
CA ASP A 331 6.43 3.18 -32.39
C ASP A 331 7.62 3.95 -31.82
N THR A 332 7.42 5.22 -31.45
CA THR A 332 8.45 6.02 -30.78
C THR A 332 8.80 5.46 -29.40
N ASP A 333 7.81 4.99 -28.63
CA ASP A 333 8.04 4.41 -27.30
C ASP A 333 8.79 3.06 -27.44
N PHE A 334 8.45 2.24 -28.45
CA PHE A 334 9.17 1.00 -28.76
C PHE A 334 10.60 1.28 -29.20
N ALA A 335 10.84 2.33 -29.99
CA ALA A 335 12.19 2.73 -30.39
C ALA A 335 13.07 3.10 -29.17
N LEU A 336 12.51 3.70 -28.12
CA LEU A 336 13.24 3.99 -26.88
C LEU A 336 13.64 2.71 -26.12
N VAL A 337 12.75 1.70 -26.08
CA VAL A 337 13.08 0.40 -25.47
C VAL A 337 14.22 -0.27 -26.19
N GLU A 338 14.18 -0.27 -27.52
CA GLU A 338 15.24 -0.86 -28.35
C GLU A 338 16.54 -0.05 -28.28
N GLY A 339 16.45 1.29 -28.28
CA GLY A 339 17.61 2.15 -28.09
C GLY A 339 18.32 1.92 -26.74
N CYS A 340 17.56 1.74 -25.66
CA CYS A 340 18.12 1.35 -24.36
C CYS A 340 18.79 -0.03 -24.41
N ARG A 341 18.20 -1.01 -25.12
CA ARG A 341 18.80 -2.34 -25.30
C ARG A 341 20.17 -2.23 -26.00
N GLN A 342 20.24 -1.48 -27.10
CA GLN A 342 21.46 -1.30 -27.87
C GLN A 342 22.55 -0.55 -27.10
N ALA A 343 22.16 0.40 -26.25
CA ALA A 343 23.06 1.19 -25.42
C ALA A 343 23.44 0.52 -24.08
N ASP A 344 22.98 -0.73 -23.85
CA ASP A 344 23.08 -1.41 -22.55
C ASP A 344 22.60 -0.54 -21.36
N MET A 345 21.56 0.23 -21.61
CA MET A 345 20.93 1.14 -20.64
C MET A 345 19.70 0.47 -20.04
N GLY A 346 19.57 0.47 -18.69
CA GLY A 346 18.41 -0.11 -18.01
C GLY A 346 17.13 0.65 -18.34
N TYR A 347 16.07 -0.06 -18.77
CA TYR A 347 14.77 0.55 -19.05
C TYR A 347 13.77 0.27 -17.93
N ILE A 348 13.29 1.32 -17.28
CA ILE A 348 12.30 1.26 -16.19
C ILE A 348 10.97 1.76 -16.74
N ALA A 349 9.97 0.85 -16.81
CA ALA A 349 8.66 1.15 -17.34
C ALA A 349 7.75 1.73 -16.25
N MET A 350 7.51 3.03 -16.27
CA MET A 350 6.50 3.64 -15.42
C MET A 350 5.13 3.68 -16.12
N LYS A 351 4.06 3.86 -15.33
CA LYS A 351 2.66 3.96 -15.82
C LYS A 351 2.19 2.74 -16.61
N GLY A 352 2.60 1.54 -16.20
CA GLY A 352 2.18 0.29 -16.83
C GLY A 352 0.67 0.08 -16.94
N LEU A 353 -0.12 0.71 -16.04
CA LEU A 353 -1.59 0.76 -16.09
C LEU A 353 -2.13 2.06 -16.73
N SER A 354 -1.31 2.82 -17.45
CA SER A 354 -1.70 4.10 -18.07
C SER A 354 -2.40 5.07 -17.09
N GLY A 355 -1.94 5.09 -15.81
CA GLY A 355 -2.56 5.93 -14.77
C GLY A 355 -3.97 5.50 -14.37
N GLY A 356 -4.27 4.20 -14.44
CA GLY A 356 -5.54 3.59 -14.04
C GLY A 356 -6.57 3.47 -15.18
N LEU A 357 -6.18 3.73 -16.43
CA LEU A 357 -7.05 3.48 -17.59
C LEU A 357 -7.05 2.01 -18.02
N LEU A 358 -5.97 1.29 -17.74
CA LEU A 358 -5.85 -0.14 -18.03
C LEU A 358 -6.16 -0.92 -16.75
N ASN A 359 -7.20 -1.72 -16.79
CA ASN A 359 -7.74 -2.43 -15.62
C ASN A 359 -7.52 -3.95 -15.65
N ASN A 360 -7.00 -4.50 -16.75
CA ASN A 360 -6.64 -5.91 -16.84
C ASN A 360 -5.13 -6.08 -16.52
N ALA A 361 -4.83 -6.38 -15.25
CA ALA A 361 -3.46 -6.55 -14.78
C ALA A 361 -2.73 -7.70 -15.49
N ALA A 362 -3.42 -8.81 -15.80
CA ALA A 362 -2.84 -9.94 -16.51
C ALA A 362 -2.40 -9.57 -17.93
N ALA A 363 -3.23 -8.79 -18.66
CA ALA A 363 -2.87 -8.30 -19.99
C ALA A 363 -1.67 -7.33 -19.92
N CYS A 364 -1.66 -6.42 -18.93
CA CYS A 364 -0.53 -5.50 -18.73
C CYS A 364 0.76 -6.26 -18.41
N TYR A 365 0.67 -7.25 -17.52
CA TYR A 365 1.82 -8.07 -17.14
C TYR A 365 2.32 -8.90 -18.32
N ALA A 366 1.44 -9.65 -19.02
CA ALA A 366 1.78 -10.47 -20.17
C ALA A 366 2.43 -9.65 -21.30
N PHE A 367 1.97 -8.41 -21.52
CA PHE A 367 2.61 -7.50 -22.47
C PHE A 367 4.04 -7.15 -22.04
N MET A 368 4.24 -6.73 -20.77
CA MET A 368 5.56 -6.37 -20.24
C MET A 368 6.54 -7.53 -20.20
N ALA A 369 6.03 -8.73 -19.95
CA ALA A 369 6.84 -9.95 -19.86
C ALA A 369 7.57 -10.33 -21.16
N GLN A 370 7.12 -9.79 -22.32
CA GLN A 370 7.76 -10.03 -23.60
C GLN A 370 9.11 -9.32 -23.75
N TYR A 371 9.42 -8.34 -22.90
CA TYR A 371 10.63 -7.53 -22.98
C TYR A 371 11.59 -7.94 -21.86
N ASP A 372 12.74 -8.49 -22.23
CA ASP A 372 13.77 -8.96 -21.31
C ASP A 372 14.62 -7.84 -20.69
N ASN A 373 14.59 -6.63 -21.28
CA ASN A 373 15.29 -5.45 -20.80
C ASN A 373 14.38 -4.41 -20.10
N VAL A 374 13.10 -4.73 -19.88
CA VAL A 374 12.12 -3.79 -19.28
C VAL A 374 11.75 -4.21 -17.86
N VAL A 375 11.90 -3.30 -16.92
CA VAL A 375 11.47 -3.44 -15.51
C VAL A 375 10.25 -2.56 -15.25
N PRO A 376 9.04 -3.12 -15.14
CA PRO A 376 7.87 -2.33 -14.76
C PRO A 376 7.90 -1.99 -13.27
N ILE A 377 7.59 -0.72 -12.94
CA ILE A 377 7.28 -0.26 -11.60
C ILE A 377 5.77 -0.13 -11.44
N TRP A 378 5.18 -0.98 -10.61
CA TRP A 378 3.75 -0.97 -10.35
C TRP A 378 3.44 -0.10 -9.13
N GLY A 379 2.51 0.85 -9.30
CA GLY A 379 2.04 1.66 -8.17
C GLY A 379 1.16 0.82 -7.26
N ILE A 380 1.52 0.70 -5.98
CA ILE A 380 0.86 -0.17 -5.00
C ILE A 380 0.51 0.64 -3.76
N GLN A 381 -0.74 0.54 -3.30
CA GLN A 381 -1.22 1.16 -2.06
C GLN A 381 -2.16 0.25 -1.25
N HIS A 382 -2.58 -0.90 -1.81
CA HIS A 382 -3.45 -1.87 -1.15
C HIS A 382 -2.84 -3.27 -1.19
N GLU A 383 -3.15 -4.08 -0.21
CA GLU A 383 -2.65 -5.46 -0.13
C GLU A 383 -3.08 -6.30 -1.32
N TRP A 384 -4.34 -6.17 -1.75
CA TRP A 384 -4.85 -6.92 -2.90
C TRP A 384 -4.13 -6.58 -4.21
N GLU A 385 -3.67 -5.32 -4.38
CA GLU A 385 -2.83 -4.93 -5.52
C GLU A 385 -1.47 -5.64 -5.45
N LEU A 386 -0.85 -5.65 -4.27
CA LEU A 386 0.41 -6.36 -4.06
C LEU A 386 0.26 -7.85 -4.32
N ASP A 387 -0.78 -8.48 -3.79
CA ASP A 387 -1.05 -9.91 -3.97
C ASP A 387 -1.22 -10.27 -5.46
N GLN A 388 -1.93 -9.43 -6.19
CA GLN A 388 -2.10 -9.62 -7.64
C GLN A 388 -0.77 -9.55 -8.38
N TRP A 389 0.11 -8.58 -8.07
CA TRP A 389 1.41 -8.48 -8.71
C TRP A 389 2.36 -9.60 -8.31
N ILE A 390 2.32 -10.05 -7.05
CA ILE A 390 3.09 -11.22 -6.58
C ILE A 390 2.67 -12.47 -7.35
N GLU A 391 1.37 -12.71 -7.47
CA GLU A 391 0.84 -13.87 -8.20
C GLU A 391 1.24 -13.85 -9.67
N LEU A 392 1.04 -12.71 -10.36
CA LEU A 392 1.42 -12.56 -11.76
C LEU A 392 2.92 -12.70 -11.99
N THR A 393 3.75 -12.35 -11.00
CA THR A 393 5.20 -12.50 -11.09
C THR A 393 5.65 -13.94 -10.89
N LYS A 394 5.03 -14.65 -9.94
CA LYS A 394 5.34 -16.07 -9.69
C LYS A 394 4.82 -17.00 -10.78
N ASN A 395 3.68 -16.65 -11.34
CA ASN A 395 2.97 -17.39 -12.38
C ASN A 395 2.68 -16.47 -13.58
N PRO A 396 3.70 -16.09 -14.36
CA PRO A 396 3.55 -15.16 -15.47
C PRO A 396 2.54 -15.68 -16.50
N PRO A 397 1.47 -14.93 -16.81
CA PRO A 397 0.52 -15.34 -17.82
C PRO A 397 1.18 -15.30 -19.21
N ALA A 398 0.95 -16.34 -19.99
CA ALA A 398 1.25 -16.28 -21.42
C ALA A 398 0.34 -15.25 -22.10
N LEU A 399 0.84 -14.60 -23.14
CA LEU A 399 0.02 -13.67 -23.93
C LEU A 399 -0.91 -14.47 -24.85
N THR A 400 -2.03 -14.96 -24.29
CA THR A 400 -3.06 -15.74 -25.00
C THR A 400 -3.85 -14.87 -25.98
N ASP A 401 -4.64 -15.50 -26.84
CA ASP A 401 -5.47 -14.77 -27.80
C ASP A 401 -6.57 -13.96 -27.11
N GLU A 402 -7.06 -14.42 -25.94
CA GLU A 402 -8.01 -13.68 -25.11
C GLU A 402 -7.34 -12.37 -24.58
N LEU A 403 -6.10 -12.46 -24.07
CA LEU A 403 -5.39 -11.27 -23.57
C LEU A 403 -4.99 -10.33 -24.73
N LYS A 404 -4.66 -10.88 -25.92
CA LYS A 404 -4.46 -10.05 -27.12
C LYS A 404 -5.73 -9.33 -27.53
N ALA A 405 -6.89 -10.00 -27.45
CA ALA A 405 -8.19 -9.38 -27.74
C ALA A 405 -8.52 -8.23 -26.77
N VAL A 406 -8.21 -8.39 -25.47
CA VAL A 406 -8.33 -7.30 -24.48
C VAL A 406 -7.42 -6.12 -24.86
N ILE A 407 -6.15 -6.39 -25.18
CA ILE A 407 -5.20 -5.35 -25.58
C ILE A 407 -5.68 -4.61 -26.84
N GLU A 408 -6.16 -5.35 -27.83
CA GLU A 408 -6.63 -4.78 -29.07
C GLU A 408 -7.92 -3.95 -28.90
N HIS A 409 -8.83 -4.44 -28.04
CA HIS A 409 -10.02 -3.68 -27.66
C HIS A 409 -9.64 -2.36 -26.98
N ASP A 410 -8.75 -2.40 -25.99
CA ASP A 410 -8.28 -1.22 -25.28
C ASP A 410 -7.54 -0.24 -26.20
N ARG A 411 -6.73 -0.74 -27.10
CA ARG A 411 -6.07 0.09 -28.12
C ARG A 411 -7.05 0.81 -29.01
N LYS A 412 -8.13 0.15 -29.45
CA LYS A 412 -9.19 0.76 -30.26
C LYS A 412 -9.98 1.78 -29.48
N GLU A 413 -10.40 1.44 -28.27
CA GLU A 413 -11.20 2.32 -27.43
C GLU A 413 -10.42 3.57 -26.98
N LEU A 414 -9.13 3.40 -26.67
CA LEU A 414 -8.23 4.49 -26.28
C LEU A 414 -7.41 5.02 -27.48
N ALA A 415 -7.78 4.63 -28.72
CA ALA A 415 -7.14 5.16 -29.92
C ALA A 415 -7.36 6.65 -30.03
N GLY A 416 -6.31 7.40 -30.38
CA GLY A 416 -6.34 8.82 -30.56
C GLY A 416 -5.67 9.63 -29.46
N SER A 417 -6.07 10.88 -29.36
CA SER A 417 -5.43 11.84 -28.47
C SER A 417 -6.01 11.75 -27.06
N PHE A 418 -5.44 10.92 -26.21
CA PHE A 418 -5.79 10.90 -24.79
C PHE A 418 -4.67 11.43 -23.90
N CYS A 419 -5.03 12.04 -22.77
CA CYS A 419 -4.08 12.58 -21.81
C CYS A 419 -3.40 11.45 -21.02
N ARG A 420 -2.06 11.39 -21.06
CA ARG A 420 -1.26 10.43 -20.29
C ARG A 420 -0.97 10.86 -18.85
N SER A 421 -1.66 11.91 -18.36
CA SER A 421 -1.56 12.40 -16.97
C SER A 421 -0.14 12.68 -16.49
N CYS A 422 0.68 13.28 -17.33
CA CYS A 422 2.06 13.63 -16.99
C CYS A 422 2.21 14.92 -16.18
N GLY A 423 1.21 15.83 -16.21
CA GLY A 423 1.16 17.04 -15.42
C GLY A 423 1.93 18.25 -15.98
N TYR A 424 2.56 18.16 -17.17
CA TYR A 424 3.34 19.29 -17.72
C TYR A 424 2.53 20.52 -18.09
N CYS A 425 1.25 20.33 -18.34
CA CYS A 425 0.30 21.43 -18.58
C CYS A 425 0.06 22.28 -17.34
N LEU A 426 0.47 21.84 -16.16
CA LEU A 426 0.30 22.58 -14.91
C LEU A 426 1.52 23.51 -14.62
N PRO A 427 1.31 24.60 -13.84
CA PRO A 427 0.03 25.07 -13.35
C PRO A 427 -0.82 25.67 -14.44
N CYS A 428 -2.14 25.50 -14.33
CA CYS A 428 -3.13 26.16 -15.17
C CYS A 428 -3.55 27.50 -14.52
N ALA A 429 -3.52 28.59 -15.27
CA ALA A 429 -3.92 29.91 -14.77
C ALA A 429 -5.40 29.99 -14.35
N ALA A 430 -6.25 29.13 -14.93
CA ALA A 430 -7.66 28.99 -14.58
C ALA A 430 -7.93 27.88 -13.53
N ASN A 431 -6.89 27.34 -12.86
CA ASN A 431 -7.01 26.28 -11.85
C ASN A 431 -7.72 25.02 -12.33
N ILE A 432 -7.65 24.70 -13.62
CA ILE A 432 -8.19 23.46 -14.17
C ILE A 432 -7.26 22.31 -13.82
N ASP A 433 -7.80 21.23 -13.25
CA ASP A 433 -7.07 19.95 -13.06
C ASP A 433 -6.98 19.20 -14.39
N ILE A 434 -6.18 19.76 -15.30
CA ILE A 434 -6.05 19.25 -16.68
C ILE A 434 -5.74 17.74 -16.73
N PRO A 435 -4.82 17.17 -15.93
CA PRO A 435 -4.51 15.75 -16.00
C PRO A 435 -5.69 14.83 -15.71
N GLN A 436 -6.61 15.23 -14.84
CA GLN A 436 -7.80 14.44 -14.52
C GLN A 436 -8.94 14.76 -15.49
N SER A 437 -9.22 16.04 -15.69
CA SER A 437 -10.32 16.48 -16.56
C SER A 437 -10.15 15.99 -17.99
N ALA A 438 -8.92 16.03 -18.53
CA ALA A 438 -8.63 15.59 -19.90
C ALA A 438 -8.73 14.06 -20.12
N ARG A 439 -9.10 13.29 -19.10
CA ARG A 439 -9.30 11.82 -19.16
C ARG A 439 -10.66 11.40 -18.62
N MET A 440 -11.51 12.35 -18.29
CA MET A 440 -12.73 12.09 -17.53
C MET A 440 -13.62 11.06 -18.22
N SER A 441 -13.84 11.17 -19.53
CA SER A 441 -14.63 10.20 -20.29
C SER A 441 -14.17 8.76 -20.11
N ALA A 442 -12.86 8.52 -20.14
CA ALA A 442 -12.29 7.20 -19.93
C ALA A 442 -12.38 6.75 -18.45
N LEU A 443 -12.22 7.69 -17.51
CA LEU A 443 -12.33 7.39 -16.08
C LEU A 443 -13.74 7.01 -15.69
N LEU A 444 -14.77 7.67 -16.24
CA LEU A 444 -16.17 7.35 -16.00
C LEU A 444 -16.55 5.95 -16.46
N ARG A 445 -15.97 5.48 -17.56
CA ARG A 445 -16.31 4.18 -18.17
C ARG A 445 -15.42 3.03 -17.72
N ARG A 446 -14.23 3.31 -17.15
CA ARG A 446 -13.20 2.31 -16.85
C ARG A 446 -12.82 2.22 -15.37
N SER A 447 -13.44 3.05 -14.51
CA SER A 447 -13.24 2.99 -13.05
C SER A 447 -14.56 3.20 -12.34
N PRO A 448 -14.67 2.94 -11.01
CA PRO A 448 -15.87 3.29 -10.25
C PRO A 448 -16.21 4.77 -10.41
N TYR A 449 -17.23 5.06 -11.20
CA TYR A 449 -17.58 6.43 -11.60
C TYR A 449 -18.24 7.23 -10.48
N GLN A 450 -18.83 6.57 -9.48
CA GLN A 450 -19.56 7.22 -8.38
C GLN A 450 -18.73 8.30 -7.68
N LYS A 451 -17.42 8.09 -7.54
CA LYS A 451 -16.51 9.08 -6.96
C LYS A 451 -16.39 10.38 -7.74
N TYR A 452 -16.77 10.39 -9.04
CA TYR A 452 -16.77 11.55 -9.89
C TYR A 452 -18.16 12.19 -10.02
N MET A 453 -19.21 11.57 -9.44
CA MET A 453 -20.60 12.06 -9.45
C MET A 453 -20.92 12.92 -8.21
N THR A 454 -19.93 13.60 -7.66
CA THR A 454 -20.06 14.50 -6.52
C THR A 454 -20.11 15.96 -6.98
N GLU A 455 -20.72 16.83 -6.16
CA GLU A 455 -20.74 18.27 -6.41
C GLU A 455 -19.33 18.86 -6.55
N GLU A 456 -18.38 18.39 -5.73
CA GLU A 456 -16.97 18.78 -5.84
C GLU A 456 -16.38 18.48 -7.22
N TRP A 457 -16.68 17.32 -7.80
CA TRP A 457 -16.19 16.96 -9.13
C TRP A 457 -16.94 17.71 -10.24
N TYR A 458 -18.22 17.95 -10.04
CA TYR A 458 -19.00 18.80 -10.96
C TYR A 458 -18.37 20.20 -11.08
N GLU A 459 -18.10 20.86 -9.94
CA GLU A 459 -17.41 22.14 -9.91
C GLU A 459 -16.00 22.08 -10.54
N LYS A 460 -15.24 21.01 -10.27
CA LYS A 460 -13.90 20.83 -10.86
C LYS A 460 -13.94 20.73 -12.37
N MET A 461 -14.90 20.01 -12.92
CA MET A 461 -15.07 19.88 -14.37
C MET A 461 -15.52 21.20 -15.00
N HIS A 462 -16.46 21.91 -14.37
CA HIS A 462 -16.95 23.21 -14.86
C HIS A 462 -15.90 24.33 -14.77
N ARG A 463 -14.78 24.15 -14.06
CA ARG A 463 -13.63 25.08 -14.18
C ARG A 463 -13.07 25.14 -15.59
N ILE A 464 -13.38 24.18 -16.45
CA ILE A 464 -12.99 24.18 -17.87
C ILE A 464 -13.61 25.37 -18.59
N GLU A 465 -14.81 25.82 -18.22
CA GLU A 465 -15.49 26.99 -18.77
C GLU A 465 -14.69 28.28 -18.54
N ASN A 466 -13.88 28.33 -17.49
CA ASN A 466 -13.01 29.47 -17.19
C ASN A 466 -11.69 29.44 -17.96
N CYS A 467 -11.56 28.58 -18.98
CA CYS A 467 -10.34 28.47 -19.76
C CYS A 467 -9.99 29.80 -20.44
N LEU A 468 -8.77 30.29 -20.18
CA LEU A 468 -8.31 31.56 -20.78
C LEU A 468 -7.82 31.42 -22.22
N HIS A 469 -7.91 30.24 -22.81
CA HIS A 469 -7.42 29.94 -24.17
C HIS A 469 -5.96 30.41 -24.43
N CYS A 470 -5.12 30.38 -23.39
CA CYS A 470 -3.73 30.82 -23.45
C CYS A 470 -2.77 29.81 -24.09
N ASP A 471 -3.25 28.64 -24.49
CA ASP A 471 -2.51 27.54 -25.13
C ASP A 471 -1.25 27.03 -24.37
N ALA A 472 -1.03 27.49 -23.15
CA ALA A 472 0.11 27.05 -22.35
C ALA A 472 0.11 25.52 -22.10
N CYS A 473 -1.07 24.91 -21.94
CA CYS A 473 -1.21 23.47 -21.78
C CYS A 473 -0.90 22.70 -23.06
N LYS A 474 -1.28 23.23 -24.22
CA LYS A 474 -0.99 22.67 -25.54
C LYS A 474 0.50 22.73 -25.87
N SER A 475 1.14 23.89 -25.66
CA SER A 475 2.56 24.10 -25.93
C SER A 475 3.47 23.26 -25.03
N ARG A 476 3.04 22.98 -23.79
CA ARG A 476 3.78 22.17 -22.82
C ARG A 476 3.54 20.67 -22.98
N CYS A 477 2.54 20.26 -23.77
CA CYS A 477 2.18 18.85 -23.89
C CYS A 477 3.26 18.08 -24.67
N PRO A 478 3.95 17.10 -24.07
CA PRO A 478 4.97 16.33 -24.75
C PRO A 478 4.42 15.39 -25.86
N TYR A 479 3.10 15.18 -25.83
CA TYR A 479 2.38 14.32 -26.78
C TYR A 479 1.63 15.10 -27.86
N GLY A 480 1.81 16.42 -27.92
CA GLY A 480 1.22 17.28 -28.93
C GLY A 480 -0.32 17.37 -28.89
N LEU A 481 -0.93 17.11 -27.71
CA LEU A 481 -2.39 17.17 -27.59
C LEU A 481 -2.92 18.59 -27.76
N ASP A 482 -4.01 18.75 -28.48
CA ASP A 482 -4.83 19.95 -28.41
C ASP A 482 -5.63 19.93 -27.11
N THR A 483 -4.95 20.27 -26.02
CA THR A 483 -5.50 20.16 -24.68
C THR A 483 -6.74 21.01 -24.47
N PRO A 484 -6.83 22.27 -24.93
CA PRO A 484 -8.05 23.05 -24.81
C PRO A 484 -9.25 22.40 -25.49
N ALA A 485 -9.11 21.94 -26.74
CA ALA A 485 -10.19 21.25 -27.46
C ALA A 485 -10.59 19.93 -26.77
N LEU A 486 -9.60 19.16 -26.29
CA LEU A 486 -9.85 17.93 -25.55
C LEU A 486 -10.64 18.20 -24.26
N LEU A 487 -10.31 19.24 -23.50
CA LEU A 487 -11.01 19.59 -22.26
C LEU A 487 -12.48 19.93 -22.52
N GLN A 488 -12.80 20.70 -23.57
CA GLN A 488 -14.18 21.01 -23.93
C GLN A 488 -14.98 19.76 -24.28
N GLN A 489 -14.38 18.84 -25.04
CA GLN A 489 -15.02 17.56 -25.35
C GLN A 489 -15.27 16.72 -24.10
N GLN A 490 -14.31 16.69 -23.16
CA GLN A 490 -14.44 15.96 -21.89
C GLN A 490 -15.55 16.56 -21.00
N LEU A 491 -15.72 17.88 -21.01
CA LEU A 491 -16.80 18.54 -20.26
C LEU A 491 -18.17 18.16 -20.82
N LEU A 492 -18.36 18.25 -22.13
CA LEU A 492 -19.61 17.85 -22.77
C LEU A 492 -20.00 16.38 -22.47
N ASP A 493 -19.03 15.47 -22.52
CA ASP A 493 -19.27 14.07 -22.21
C ASP A 493 -19.54 13.84 -20.71
N TYR A 494 -18.86 14.60 -19.84
CA TYR A 494 -19.10 14.57 -18.40
C TYR A 494 -20.51 15.02 -18.05
N ASP A 495 -20.98 16.12 -18.63
CA ASP A 495 -22.31 16.66 -18.37
C ASP A 495 -23.43 15.69 -18.81
N ALA A 496 -23.26 15.08 -19.97
CA ALA A 496 -24.18 14.03 -20.41
C ALA A 496 -24.22 12.85 -19.46
N PHE A 497 -23.05 12.37 -19.05
CA PHE A 497 -22.93 11.25 -18.11
C PHE A 497 -23.44 11.61 -16.71
N TYR A 498 -23.15 12.82 -16.23
CA TYR A 498 -23.60 13.31 -14.93
C TYR A 498 -25.14 13.41 -14.88
N ALA A 499 -25.75 13.91 -15.95
CA ALA A 499 -27.22 14.00 -16.03
C ALA A 499 -27.91 12.63 -15.89
N GLU A 500 -27.28 11.56 -16.40
CA GLU A 500 -27.82 10.20 -16.34
C GLU A 500 -27.54 9.51 -14.99
N HIS A 501 -26.37 9.76 -14.35
CA HIS A 501 -25.83 8.91 -13.30
C HIS A 501 -25.61 9.58 -11.94
N HIS A 502 -25.78 10.91 -11.79
CA HIS A 502 -25.48 11.60 -10.52
C HIS A 502 -26.37 11.18 -9.35
N ASN A 503 -27.53 10.58 -9.63
CA ASN A 503 -28.44 10.03 -8.62
C ASN A 503 -28.25 8.54 -8.36
N ASP A 504 -27.36 7.87 -9.07
CA ASP A 504 -27.05 6.45 -8.85
C ASP A 504 -26.35 6.28 -7.49
N LYS A 505 -26.96 5.55 -6.57
CA LYS A 505 -26.45 5.31 -5.21
C LYS A 505 -25.65 4.03 -5.12
#